data_de41c26715a4b703679e28d26ba95b18
#
_entry.id   de41c26715a4b703679e28d26ba95b18
#
_cell.length_a   1.000
_cell.length_b   1.000
_cell.length_c   1.000
_cell.angle_alpha   90.00
_cell.angle_beta   90.00
_cell.angle_gamma   90.00
#
_symmetry.space_group_name_H-M   'P 1'
#
loop_
_entity.id
_entity.type
_entity.pdbx_description
1 polymer ?
#
loop_
_entity_poly.entity_id
_entity_poly.type
_entity_poly.pdbx_seq_one_letter_code
_entity_poly.pdbx_strand_id
1 'polypeptide(L)'
;KPRTKFYAFFDGIAVPTKLITPKIIGLVKDPSTDGQTNNIPFQIGETVYVKKGNGKFRFKARVSAPNENFAINPLDGTDISTTNDYTSNLTFINVDTRSLADQVKGSYYGSPKINDYIVGETSGAVAKVSNKDLITDKRGNLRGSFFIDAPKVEGNQKFKTGTKLFRITDSSTNSSVQGVSDSSGEAEF
;
A
#
# COMPACT_ATOMS: atom_id res chain seq x y z
N LYS A 1 -5.15 -18.25 2.10
CA LYS A 1 -4.29 -18.80 1.02
C LYS A 1 -2.96 -18.04 0.97
N PRO A 2 -1.81 -18.70 0.82
CA PRO A 2 -0.52 -18.04 0.56
C PRO A 2 -0.48 -17.39 -0.82
N ARG A 3 0.21 -16.25 -0.90
CA ARG A 3 0.47 -15.51 -2.14
C ARG A 3 -0.78 -15.31 -3.02
N THR A 4 -1.89 -14.98 -2.37
CA THR A 4 -3.17 -14.77 -3.02
C THR A 4 -3.50 -13.29 -2.98
N LYS A 5 -3.93 -12.74 -4.11
CA LYS A 5 -4.42 -11.37 -4.22
C LYS A 5 -5.79 -11.26 -3.58
N PHE A 6 -5.96 -10.21 -2.78
CA PHE A 6 -7.22 -9.90 -2.11
C PHE A 6 -7.79 -8.57 -2.59
N TYR A 7 -9.09 -8.47 -2.46
CA TYR A 7 -9.89 -7.29 -2.80
C TYR A 7 -10.66 -6.86 -1.55
N ALA A 8 -10.76 -5.56 -1.35
CA ALA A 8 -11.47 -4.99 -0.22
C ALA A 8 -12.81 -4.39 -0.64
N PHE A 9 -13.82 -4.62 0.16
CA PHE A 9 -15.17 -4.11 -0.02
C PHE A 9 -15.65 -3.45 1.26
N PHE A 10 -16.41 -2.38 1.12
CA PHE A 10 -17.02 -1.67 2.24
C PHE A 10 -18.52 -1.53 1.93
N ASP A 11 -19.38 -2.16 2.74
CA ASP A 11 -20.81 -2.32 2.46
C ASP A 11 -21.10 -2.90 1.05
N GLY A 12 -20.33 -3.88 0.62
CA GLY A 12 -20.43 -4.48 -0.71
C GLY A 12 -19.88 -3.65 -1.86
N ILE A 13 -19.42 -2.42 -1.59
CA ILE A 13 -18.81 -1.55 -2.60
C ILE A 13 -17.30 -1.74 -2.61
N ALA A 14 -16.72 -2.01 -3.77
CA ALA A 14 -15.27 -2.18 -3.90
C ALA A 14 -14.52 -0.94 -3.42
N VAL A 15 -13.54 -1.13 -2.53
CA VAL A 15 -12.61 -0.07 -2.14
C VAL A 15 -11.64 0.16 -3.31
N PRO A 16 -11.62 1.34 -3.92
CA PRO A 16 -10.71 1.61 -5.03
C PRO A 16 -9.25 1.40 -4.63
N THR A 17 -8.45 0.78 -5.49
CA THR A 17 -7.02 0.54 -5.22
C THR A 17 -6.24 1.81 -4.91
N LYS A 18 -6.68 2.97 -5.44
CA LYS A 18 -6.10 4.30 -5.11
C LYS A 18 -6.20 4.65 -3.63
N LEU A 19 -7.10 4.02 -2.86
CA LEU A 19 -7.31 4.24 -1.43
C LEU A 19 -6.63 3.18 -0.56
N ILE A 20 -6.04 2.15 -1.16
CA ILE A 20 -5.41 1.04 -0.43
C ILE A 20 -3.90 1.24 -0.45
N THR A 21 -3.27 1.10 0.72
CA THR A 21 -1.83 1.06 0.87
C THR A 21 -1.44 -0.30 1.46
N PRO A 22 -0.98 -1.25 0.63
CA PRO A 22 -0.38 -2.49 1.14
C PRO A 22 0.91 -2.16 1.88
N LYS A 23 1.32 -3.02 2.82
CA LYS A 23 2.58 -2.81 3.54
C LYS A 23 3.79 -2.86 2.61
N ILE A 24 3.78 -3.74 1.61
CA ILE A 24 4.80 -3.80 0.57
C ILE A 24 4.26 -3.14 -0.69
N ILE A 25 4.93 -2.11 -1.16
CA ILE A 25 4.62 -1.38 -2.40
C ILE A 25 5.73 -1.66 -3.40
N GLY A 26 5.37 -2.13 -4.60
CA GLY A 26 6.31 -2.35 -5.69
C GLY A 26 6.77 -1.04 -6.32
N LEU A 27 8.06 -0.97 -6.62
CA LEU A 27 8.71 0.23 -7.14
C LEU A 27 9.50 -0.07 -8.40
N VAL A 28 9.66 0.95 -9.24
CA VAL A 28 10.62 1.00 -10.34
C VAL A 28 11.57 2.17 -10.13
N LYS A 29 12.85 1.92 -10.32
CA LYS A 29 13.92 2.91 -10.37
C LYS A 29 14.65 2.76 -11.70
N ASP A 30 14.39 3.67 -12.61
CA ASP A 30 15.07 3.67 -13.91
C ASP A 30 15.32 5.12 -14.36
N PRO A 31 16.36 5.77 -13.80
CA PRO A 31 16.70 7.14 -14.13
C PRO A 31 17.07 7.33 -15.61
N SER A 32 17.43 6.26 -16.31
CA SER A 32 17.77 6.33 -17.72
C SER A 32 16.55 6.54 -18.63
N THR A 33 15.37 6.12 -18.19
CA THR A 33 14.15 6.15 -19.02
C THR A 33 13.19 7.30 -18.63
N ASP A 34 13.11 7.68 -17.35
CA ASP A 34 12.15 8.70 -16.90
C ASP A 34 12.78 9.99 -16.37
N GLY A 35 14.07 9.99 -16.10
CA GLY A 35 14.81 11.16 -15.62
C GLY A 35 14.36 11.70 -14.24
N GLN A 36 13.42 11.05 -13.58
CA GLN A 36 12.86 11.46 -12.29
C GLN A 36 13.25 10.51 -11.15
N THR A 37 13.34 9.21 -11.42
CA THR A 37 13.83 8.23 -10.46
C THR A 37 15.36 8.33 -10.34
N ASN A 38 15.92 7.81 -9.24
CA ASN A 38 17.36 7.82 -8.99
C ASN A 38 17.80 6.50 -8.34
N ASN A 39 19.13 6.31 -8.24
CA ASN A 39 19.72 5.11 -7.65
C ASN A 39 20.02 5.27 -6.14
N ILE A 40 19.45 6.28 -5.49
CA ILE A 40 19.63 6.50 -4.05
C ILE A 40 18.73 5.54 -3.29
N PRO A 41 19.24 4.77 -2.31
CA PRO A 41 18.41 3.90 -1.49
C PRO A 41 17.57 4.70 -0.49
N PHE A 42 16.36 4.21 -0.18
CA PHE A 42 15.57 4.72 0.93
C PHE A 42 16.26 4.42 2.27
N GLN A 43 15.94 5.21 3.30
CA GLN A 43 16.42 5.00 4.67
C GLN A 43 15.29 4.47 5.54
N ILE A 44 15.62 3.49 6.41
CA ILE A 44 14.69 2.98 7.41
C ILE A 44 14.35 4.10 8.40
N GLY A 45 13.06 4.24 8.71
CA GLY A 45 12.56 5.25 9.64
C GLY A 45 12.32 6.64 9.03
N GLU A 46 12.79 6.90 7.80
CA GLU A 46 12.49 8.17 7.14
C GLU A 46 11.03 8.31 6.76
N THR A 47 10.60 9.53 6.57
CA THR A 47 9.32 9.84 5.94
C THR A 47 9.45 9.73 4.43
N VAL A 48 8.51 9.04 3.80
CA VAL A 48 8.31 9.08 2.35
C VAL A 48 7.01 9.78 2.02
N TYR A 49 6.97 10.44 0.87
CA TYR A 49 5.80 11.19 0.45
C TYR A 49 5.56 11.14 -1.06
N VAL A 50 4.32 11.45 -1.45
CA VAL A 50 3.92 11.78 -2.82
C VAL A 50 3.29 13.17 -2.82
N LYS A 51 3.80 14.08 -3.67
CA LYS A 51 3.22 15.42 -3.89
C LYS A 51 2.20 15.39 -5.03
N LYS A 52 1.14 16.18 -4.88
CA LYS A 52 0.23 16.55 -5.97
C LYS A 52 0.82 17.73 -6.74
N GLY A 53 0.31 17.97 -7.97
CA GLY A 53 0.76 19.10 -8.79
C GLY A 53 0.59 20.49 -8.16
N ASN A 54 -0.28 20.63 -7.14
CA ASN A 54 -0.45 21.86 -6.37
C ASN A 54 0.46 21.95 -5.12
N GLY A 55 1.48 21.09 -5.02
CA GLY A 55 2.43 21.04 -3.91
C GLY A 55 1.91 20.38 -2.63
N LYS A 56 0.62 20.07 -2.52
CA LYS A 56 0.04 19.34 -1.38
C LYS A 56 0.44 17.87 -1.43
N PHE A 57 0.56 17.25 -0.26
CA PHE A 57 0.85 15.83 -0.17
C PHE A 57 -0.42 14.99 -0.42
N ARG A 58 -0.27 13.94 -1.22
CA ARG A 58 -1.28 12.90 -1.40
C ARG A 58 -1.08 11.76 -0.42
N PHE A 59 0.16 11.48 -0.10
CA PHE A 59 0.59 10.37 0.72
C PHE A 59 1.80 10.76 1.54
N LYS A 60 1.81 10.37 2.80
CA LYS A 60 2.99 10.39 3.68
C LYS A 60 2.97 9.14 4.54
N ALA A 61 4.10 8.45 4.64
CA ALA A 61 4.27 7.28 5.48
C ALA A 61 5.69 7.20 6.03
N ARG A 62 5.88 6.41 7.09
CA ARG A 62 7.21 6.04 7.58
C ARG A 62 7.69 4.78 6.86
N VAL A 63 8.98 4.69 6.59
CA VAL A 63 9.63 3.52 6.02
C VAL A 63 9.99 2.52 7.11
N SER A 64 9.54 1.27 6.96
CA SER A 64 9.97 0.12 7.77
C SER A 64 11.20 -0.55 7.15
N ALA A 65 11.87 -1.44 7.91
CA ALA A 65 12.91 -2.30 7.34
C ALA A 65 12.35 -3.17 6.20
N PRO A 66 13.13 -3.48 5.15
CA PRO A 66 12.64 -4.25 4.00
C PRO A 66 11.94 -5.55 4.38
N ASN A 67 12.52 -6.31 5.32
CA ASN A 67 12.01 -7.60 5.78
C ASN A 67 11.05 -7.52 6.96
N GLU A 68 10.67 -6.33 7.43
CA GLU A 68 9.76 -6.21 8.57
C GLU A 68 8.42 -6.89 8.29
N ASN A 69 8.09 -7.89 9.10
CA ASN A 69 6.92 -8.76 9.01
C ASN A 69 6.84 -9.71 7.79
N PHE A 70 7.82 -9.67 6.88
CA PHE A 70 7.86 -10.55 5.71
C PHE A 70 9.22 -11.22 5.57
N ALA A 71 9.25 -12.54 5.43
CA ALA A 71 10.43 -13.27 5.02
C ALA A 71 10.49 -13.45 3.49
N ILE A 72 9.32 -13.35 2.84
CA ILE A 72 9.17 -13.46 1.39
C ILE A 72 8.41 -12.23 0.90
N ASN A 73 8.92 -11.59 -0.13
CA ASN A 73 8.22 -10.50 -0.80
C ASN A 73 6.91 -11.03 -1.43
N PRO A 74 5.74 -10.55 -0.98
CA PRO A 74 4.47 -11.04 -1.50
C PRO A 74 4.25 -10.74 -2.98
N LEU A 75 4.88 -9.70 -3.53
CA LEU A 75 4.68 -9.27 -4.92
C LEU A 75 5.34 -10.23 -5.93
N ASP A 76 6.55 -10.69 -5.67
CA ASP A 76 7.34 -11.50 -6.61
C ASP A 76 7.78 -12.86 -6.07
N GLY A 77 7.70 -13.07 -4.75
CA GLY A 77 8.08 -14.31 -4.10
C GLY A 77 9.56 -14.45 -3.77
N THR A 78 10.36 -13.40 -3.92
CA THR A 78 11.77 -13.40 -3.53
C THR A 78 11.93 -13.52 -2.01
N ASP A 79 12.99 -14.21 -1.58
CA ASP A 79 13.36 -14.28 -0.17
C ASP A 79 14.00 -12.94 0.25
N ILE A 80 13.40 -12.28 1.22
CA ILE A 80 13.86 -11.02 1.79
C ILE A 80 14.18 -11.13 3.29
N SER A 81 14.22 -12.36 3.82
CA SER A 81 14.41 -12.60 5.26
C SER A 81 15.71 -12.02 5.82
N THR A 82 16.74 -11.92 4.98
CA THR A 82 18.06 -11.34 5.32
C THR A 82 18.26 -9.93 4.79
N THR A 83 17.26 -9.34 4.12
CA THR A 83 17.32 -7.99 3.54
C THR A 83 17.01 -6.97 4.63
N ASN A 84 18.02 -6.53 5.35
CA ASN A 84 17.86 -5.63 6.48
C ASN A 84 17.85 -4.14 6.09
N ASP A 85 18.48 -3.79 4.97
CA ASP A 85 18.63 -2.41 4.49
C ASP A 85 18.16 -2.27 3.05
N TYR A 86 17.77 -1.05 2.67
CA TYR A 86 17.48 -0.72 1.29
C TYR A 86 18.75 -0.52 0.49
N THR A 87 18.75 -1.06 -0.72
CA THR A 87 19.81 -0.81 -1.72
C THR A 87 19.21 -0.09 -2.92
N SER A 88 20.05 0.44 -3.80
CA SER A 88 19.60 1.10 -5.04
C SER A 88 18.81 0.18 -5.95
N ASN A 89 18.99 -1.14 -5.83
CA ASN A 89 18.36 -2.15 -6.70
C ASN A 89 17.06 -2.72 -6.13
N LEU A 90 16.64 -2.37 -4.91
CA LEU A 90 15.39 -2.86 -4.35
C LEU A 90 14.19 -2.32 -5.14
N THR A 91 13.33 -3.25 -5.55
CA THR A 91 12.13 -2.99 -6.36
C THR A 91 10.86 -2.85 -5.54
N PHE A 92 10.99 -2.65 -4.25
CA PHE A 92 9.86 -2.45 -3.34
C PHE A 92 10.24 -1.55 -2.16
N ILE A 93 9.22 -1.04 -1.47
CA ILE A 93 9.34 -0.38 -0.18
C ILE A 93 8.36 -1.00 0.80
N ASN A 94 8.81 -1.18 2.05
CA ASN A 94 7.98 -1.61 3.16
C ASN A 94 7.60 -0.38 3.99
N VAL A 95 6.30 -0.09 4.09
CA VAL A 95 5.81 1.07 4.82
C VAL A 95 5.23 0.68 6.17
N ASP A 96 5.40 1.55 7.16
CA ASP A 96 4.77 1.38 8.47
C ASP A 96 3.27 1.71 8.38
N THR A 97 2.46 0.68 8.13
CA THR A 97 1.01 0.84 8.04
C THR A 97 0.36 1.20 9.37
N ARG A 98 1.03 0.99 10.52
CA ARG A 98 0.53 1.46 11.82
C ARG A 98 0.58 2.97 11.92
N SER A 99 1.64 3.61 11.37
CA SER A 99 1.72 5.07 11.33
C SER A 99 0.58 5.69 10.51
N LEU A 100 0.10 4.99 9.48
CA LEU A 100 -1.04 5.42 8.66
C LEU A 100 -2.38 5.29 9.41
N ALA A 101 -2.49 4.36 10.36
CA ALA A 101 -3.68 4.19 11.19
C ALA A 101 -3.72 5.19 12.37
N ASP A 102 -2.57 5.65 12.84
CA ASP A 102 -2.44 6.62 13.92
C ASP A 102 -2.59 8.05 13.40
N GLN A 103 -3.83 8.44 13.12
CA GLN A 103 -4.15 9.76 12.59
C GLN A 103 -4.13 10.87 13.65
N VAL A 104 -3.87 10.56 14.90
CA VAL A 104 -3.92 11.53 16.03
C VAL A 104 -3.02 12.74 15.80
N LYS A 105 -2.00 12.62 14.96
CA LYS A 105 -1.05 13.69 14.65
C LYS A 105 -1.11 14.23 13.22
N GLY A 106 -1.92 13.65 12.33
CA GLY A 106 -2.02 14.10 10.94
C GLY A 106 -0.71 14.04 10.12
N SER A 107 0.33 13.41 10.68
CA SER A 107 1.68 13.38 10.09
C SER A 107 1.79 12.39 8.94
N TYR A 108 1.02 11.30 9.00
CA TYR A 108 1.02 10.23 8.01
C TYR A 108 -0.40 9.94 7.55
N TYR A 109 -0.61 9.84 6.25
CA TYR A 109 -1.95 9.66 5.68
C TYR A 109 -1.91 9.30 4.20
N GLY A 110 -3.07 8.93 3.68
CA GLY A 110 -3.35 8.77 2.27
C GLY A 110 -2.82 7.47 1.69
N SER A 111 -2.79 7.41 0.38
CA SER A 111 -2.30 6.28 -0.40
C SER A 111 -1.67 6.79 -1.70
N PRO A 112 -0.53 6.23 -2.14
CA PRO A 112 0.03 6.56 -3.43
C PRO A 112 -0.80 5.91 -4.53
N LYS A 113 -0.71 6.42 -5.75
CA LYS A 113 -1.28 5.78 -6.95
C LYS A 113 -0.18 5.07 -7.73
N ILE A 114 -0.58 4.14 -8.59
CA ILE A 114 0.31 3.61 -9.63
C ILE A 114 0.84 4.78 -10.47
N ASN A 115 2.13 4.74 -10.79
CA ASN A 115 2.90 5.77 -11.47
C ASN A 115 3.17 7.05 -10.65
N ASP A 116 2.74 7.16 -9.39
CA ASP A 116 3.21 8.22 -8.51
C ASP A 116 4.70 8.04 -8.21
N TYR A 117 5.42 9.15 -8.00
CA TYR A 117 6.80 9.14 -7.52
C TYR A 117 6.81 9.29 -6.00
N ILE A 118 7.34 8.26 -5.33
CA ILE A 118 7.60 8.28 -3.89
C ILE A 118 8.98 8.89 -3.66
N VAL A 119 9.06 9.87 -2.76
CA VAL A 119 10.28 10.59 -2.43
C VAL A 119 10.63 10.37 -0.95
N GLY A 120 11.87 9.98 -0.67
CA GLY A 120 12.42 9.92 0.68
C GLY A 120 12.81 11.33 1.15
N GLU A 121 12.26 11.77 2.28
CA GLU A 121 12.47 13.11 2.81
C GLU A 121 13.92 13.35 3.24
N THR A 122 14.57 12.33 3.81
CA THR A 122 15.94 12.40 4.29
C THR A 122 16.95 11.95 3.24
N SER A 123 16.69 10.82 2.60
CA SER A 123 17.60 10.24 1.61
C SER A 123 17.64 11.00 0.28
N GLY A 124 16.52 11.62 -0.11
CA GLY A 124 16.32 12.13 -1.46
C GLY A 124 16.09 11.02 -2.50
N ALA A 125 15.88 9.76 -2.05
CA ALA A 125 15.53 8.65 -2.93
C ALA A 125 14.22 8.94 -3.68
N VAL A 126 14.16 8.61 -4.96
CA VAL A 126 12.94 8.73 -5.77
C VAL A 126 12.71 7.45 -6.54
N ALA A 127 11.51 6.89 -6.39
CA ALA A 127 11.08 5.71 -7.11
C ALA A 127 9.63 5.84 -7.57
N LYS A 128 9.29 5.20 -8.69
CA LYS A 128 7.94 5.19 -9.25
C LYS A 128 7.16 3.98 -8.76
N VAL A 129 5.93 4.17 -8.30
CA VAL A 129 5.04 3.09 -7.86
C VAL A 129 4.63 2.24 -9.06
N SER A 130 4.94 0.95 -9.01
CA SER A 130 4.62 -0.02 -10.07
C SER A 130 3.54 -1.02 -9.66
N ASN A 131 3.45 -1.37 -8.39
CA ASN A 131 2.51 -2.36 -7.89
C ASN A 131 2.01 -2.02 -6.48
N LYS A 132 0.70 -2.14 -6.27
CA LYS A 132 0.00 -1.93 -5.01
C LYS A 132 -0.98 -3.06 -4.71
N ASP A 133 -0.75 -4.22 -5.23
CA ASP A 133 -1.63 -5.36 -4.99
C ASP A 133 -1.59 -5.78 -3.52
N LEU A 134 -2.77 -6.04 -2.99
CA LEU A 134 -2.94 -6.55 -1.65
C LEU A 134 -2.80 -8.07 -1.69
N ILE A 135 -1.60 -8.57 -1.41
CA ILE A 135 -1.25 -9.98 -1.54
C ILE A 135 -0.82 -10.54 -0.18
N THR A 136 -1.32 -11.74 0.15
CA THR A 136 -0.90 -12.46 1.35
C THR A 136 0.54 -12.96 1.23
N ASP A 137 1.24 -13.01 2.36
CA ASP A 137 2.54 -13.66 2.46
C ASP A 137 2.44 -15.19 2.33
N LYS A 138 3.57 -15.90 2.45
CA LYS A 138 3.60 -17.36 2.38
C LYS A 138 2.82 -18.07 3.51
N ARG A 139 2.48 -17.35 4.59
CA ARG A 139 1.70 -17.87 5.72
C ARG A 139 0.22 -17.46 5.63
N GLY A 140 -0.17 -16.73 4.60
CA GLY A 140 -1.52 -16.21 4.43
C GLY A 140 -1.80 -14.91 5.19
N ASN A 141 -0.78 -14.25 5.78
CA ASN A 141 -0.97 -12.97 6.45
C ASN A 141 -1.10 -11.85 5.42
N LEU A 142 -2.02 -10.93 5.70
CA LEU A 142 -2.27 -9.73 4.90
C LEU A 142 -2.06 -8.49 5.76
N ARG A 143 -1.35 -7.51 5.24
CA ARG A 143 -1.13 -6.23 5.92
C ARG A 143 -1.29 -5.08 4.95
N GLY A 144 -2.06 -4.09 5.37
CA GLY A 144 -2.29 -2.88 4.61
C GLY A 144 -3.15 -1.90 5.40
N SER A 145 -3.36 -0.73 4.84
CA SER A 145 -4.33 0.25 5.30
C SER A 145 -5.18 0.73 4.13
N PHE A 146 -6.36 1.23 4.41
CA PHE A 146 -7.13 1.97 3.44
C PHE A 146 -7.47 3.35 3.97
N PHE A 147 -7.54 4.30 3.06
CA PHE A 147 -7.81 5.70 3.32
C PHE A 147 -9.14 6.07 2.67
N ILE A 148 -9.99 6.75 3.40
CA ILE A 148 -11.25 7.27 2.87
C ILE A 148 -11.06 8.77 2.61
N ASP A 149 -11.20 9.16 1.33
CA ASP A 149 -11.17 10.57 0.93
C ASP A 149 -12.35 11.35 1.55
N ALA A 150 -12.15 12.65 1.73
CA ALA A 150 -13.18 13.52 2.28
C ALA A 150 -14.48 13.43 1.46
N PRO A 151 -15.64 13.09 2.06
CA PRO A 151 -16.88 12.81 1.34
C PRO A 151 -17.51 14.06 0.70
N LYS A 152 -17.08 15.25 1.13
CA LYS A 152 -17.56 16.55 0.60
C LYS A 152 -16.93 16.92 -0.74
N VAL A 153 -15.86 16.24 -1.15
CA VAL A 153 -15.20 16.51 -2.44
C VAL A 153 -15.93 15.75 -3.52
N GLU A 154 -16.27 16.43 -4.61
CA GLU A 154 -16.93 15.83 -5.78
C GLU A 154 -16.05 14.71 -6.38
N GLY A 155 -16.67 13.60 -6.78
CA GLY A 155 -15.99 12.41 -7.30
C GLY A 155 -15.41 11.47 -6.25
N ASN A 156 -15.39 11.84 -4.97
CA ASN A 156 -14.99 10.92 -3.90
C ASN A 156 -16.13 9.97 -3.54
N GLN A 157 -15.74 8.75 -3.11
CA GLN A 157 -16.70 7.75 -2.67
C GLN A 157 -17.40 8.21 -1.39
N LYS A 158 -18.73 8.10 -1.36
CA LYS A 158 -19.55 8.47 -0.21
C LYS A 158 -20.08 7.19 0.44
N PHE A 159 -19.96 7.10 1.75
CA PHE A 159 -20.53 6.03 2.55
C PHE A 159 -21.70 6.57 3.38
N LYS A 160 -22.78 5.78 3.49
CA LYS A 160 -23.90 6.11 4.38
C LYS A 160 -23.45 5.98 5.85
N THR A 161 -24.08 6.71 6.76
CA THR A 161 -23.88 6.55 8.20
C THR A 161 -24.48 5.24 8.72
N GLY A 162 -24.04 4.76 9.86
CA GLY A 162 -24.50 3.51 10.50
C GLY A 162 -23.42 2.43 10.49
N THR A 163 -23.74 1.25 11.03
CA THR A 163 -22.84 0.09 11.04
C THR A 163 -22.40 -0.27 9.62
N LYS A 164 -21.13 -0.54 9.46
CA LYS A 164 -20.48 -0.82 8.17
C LYS A 164 -19.81 -2.17 8.18
N LEU A 165 -20.01 -2.94 7.12
CA LEU A 165 -19.35 -4.20 6.89
C LEU A 165 -18.11 -3.97 6.02
N PHE A 166 -16.94 -4.22 6.57
CA PHE A 166 -15.70 -4.32 5.81
C PHE A 166 -15.40 -5.78 5.51
N ARG A 167 -15.25 -6.10 4.24
CA ARG A 167 -14.91 -7.46 3.78
C ARG A 167 -13.66 -7.46 2.94
N ILE A 168 -12.79 -8.43 3.19
CA ILE A 168 -11.65 -8.76 2.34
C ILE A 168 -11.87 -10.16 1.78
N THR A 169 -11.71 -10.32 0.48
CA THR A 169 -11.93 -11.61 -0.20
C THR A 169 -10.96 -11.79 -1.38
N ASP A 170 -10.66 -13.02 -1.73
CA ASP A 170 -9.91 -13.36 -2.95
C ASP A 170 -10.77 -13.28 -4.24
N SER A 171 -12.05 -12.98 -4.11
CA SER A 171 -12.95 -12.73 -5.25
C SER A 171 -12.98 -11.25 -5.62
N SER A 172 -12.64 -10.92 -6.85
CA SER A 172 -12.75 -9.55 -7.39
C SER A 172 -14.18 -9.04 -7.53
N THR A 173 -15.16 -9.95 -7.53
CA THR A 173 -16.58 -9.64 -7.66
C THR A 173 -17.34 -9.69 -6.34
N ASN A 174 -16.62 -9.79 -5.21
CA ASN A 174 -17.22 -9.94 -3.88
C ASN A 174 -18.12 -11.20 -3.74
N SER A 175 -17.86 -12.25 -4.52
CA SER A 175 -18.62 -13.49 -4.44
C SER A 175 -18.40 -14.19 -3.10
N SER A 176 -19.44 -14.83 -2.58
CA SER A 176 -19.38 -15.77 -1.46
C SER A 176 -19.56 -17.23 -1.90
N VAL A 177 -19.62 -17.46 -3.21
CA VAL A 177 -19.82 -18.80 -3.78
C VAL A 177 -18.51 -19.59 -3.69
N GLN A 178 -18.56 -20.79 -3.14
CA GLN A 178 -17.42 -21.72 -3.07
C GLN A 178 -16.88 -21.99 -4.49
N GLY A 179 -15.55 -21.94 -4.64
CA GLY A 179 -14.89 -22.06 -5.94
C GLY A 179 -14.70 -20.74 -6.69
N VAL A 180 -15.44 -19.69 -6.32
CA VAL A 180 -15.23 -18.30 -6.80
C VAL A 180 -14.53 -17.47 -5.75
N SER A 181 -14.85 -17.69 -4.48
CA SER A 181 -14.15 -17.13 -3.32
C SER A 181 -13.89 -18.26 -2.33
N ASP A 182 -12.62 -18.54 -2.06
CA ASP A 182 -12.22 -19.58 -1.12
C ASP A 182 -11.67 -19.01 0.19
N SER A 183 -11.44 -17.69 0.22
CA SER A 183 -10.89 -17.01 1.40
C SER A 183 -11.50 -15.62 1.56
N SER A 184 -12.12 -15.37 2.70
CA SER A 184 -12.64 -14.05 3.05
C SER A 184 -12.47 -13.78 4.54
N GLY A 185 -12.48 -12.50 4.91
CA GLY A 185 -12.55 -12.02 6.29
C GLY A 185 -13.46 -10.80 6.35
N GLU A 186 -14.20 -10.66 7.43
CA GLU A 186 -15.19 -9.59 7.62
C GLU A 186 -15.02 -8.95 8.99
N ALA A 187 -15.30 -7.67 9.07
CA ALA A 187 -15.37 -6.90 10.31
C ALA A 187 -16.47 -5.84 10.21
N GLU A 188 -17.18 -5.63 11.30
CA GLU A 188 -18.15 -4.54 11.43
C GLU A 188 -17.54 -3.37 12.19
N PHE A 189 -17.91 -2.15 11.78
CA PHE A 189 -17.45 -0.90 12.35
C PHE A 189 -18.61 0.05 12.64
#